data_e1878f82be13cb09cd3f67b0b9d1851d
#
_entry.id   e1878f82be13cb09cd3f67b0b9d1851d
#
_cell.length_a   1.000
_cell.length_b   1.000
_cell.length_c   1.000
_cell.angle_alpha   90.00
_cell.angle_beta   90.00
_cell.angle_gamma   90.00
#
_symmetry.space_group_name_H-M   'P 1'
#
loop_
_entity.id
_entity.type
_entity.pdbx_description
1 polymer ?
#
loop_
_entity_poly.entity_id
_entity_poly.type
_entity_poly.pdbx_seq_one_letter_code
_entity_poly.pdbx_strand_id
1 'polypeptide(L)'
;VGTRVVVDPLMGPGDMLGTNRSGAYAEYVVVPATNVFPIPDTLGFEEAAALPTVYQAEDVQPHDFDTDRPYLTYTADGETHRLDCDFIAGCDGFHGSSRQAIPEQVRTEYEKTYPFGWLGILSETPPVDHELIYANSERGFALCSMRNANLSRYYIQCALSDRPEDWEDDTFWTELKRRLPEDTAEKLVTGPSIEKSIAPLRSFVCEPMRWGRLFLCGDAAHIVPPTGAKGLNTAASDVHYLYHGMVAHYQDGESEGLDRYSETALKRIWKTQRFSWSMTNLLHRFPEQSEFDLHVQAAELAFLAENEAAQRALAENYVGLAY
;
A
#
# COMPACT_ATOMS: atom_id res chain seq x y z
N VAL A 1 36.16 3.33 7.09
CA VAL A 1 36.44 4.16 5.92
C VAL A 1 36.69 3.22 4.74
N GLY A 2 36.00 3.45 3.61
CA GLY A 2 36.17 2.66 2.39
C GLY A 2 35.25 1.45 2.22
N THR A 3 34.29 1.22 3.13
CA THR A 3 33.24 0.22 2.89
C THR A 3 32.24 0.76 1.85
N ARG A 4 31.98 -0.03 0.81
CA ARG A 4 30.97 0.25 -0.20
C ARG A 4 29.58 0.01 0.40
N VAL A 5 28.65 0.96 0.24
CA VAL A 5 27.33 0.88 0.85
C VAL A 5 26.24 1.43 -0.08
N VAL A 6 25.02 0.94 0.09
CA VAL A 6 23.80 1.58 -0.38
C VAL A 6 23.07 2.17 0.82
N VAL A 7 22.39 3.28 0.62
CA VAL A 7 21.66 4.01 1.66
C VAL A 7 20.16 3.88 1.42
N ASP A 8 19.43 3.39 2.42
CA ASP A 8 17.96 3.50 2.42
C ASP A 8 17.58 4.99 2.61
N PRO A 9 16.84 5.60 1.66
CA PRO A 9 16.48 7.01 1.75
C PRO A 9 15.46 7.32 2.85
N LEU A 10 14.75 6.32 3.41
CA LEU A 10 13.79 6.51 4.50
C LEU A 10 14.53 6.64 5.84
N MET A 11 14.65 7.86 6.35
CA MET A 11 15.38 8.17 7.59
C MET A 11 14.51 8.02 8.85
N GLY A 12 13.21 7.82 8.70
CA GLY A 12 12.21 7.67 9.76
C GLY A 12 10.81 8.02 9.26
N PRO A 13 9.77 7.92 10.10
CA PRO A 13 8.41 8.27 9.70
C PRO A 13 8.31 9.70 9.16
N GLY A 14 7.99 9.85 7.89
CA GLY A 14 7.87 11.14 7.22
C GLY A 14 9.18 11.86 6.95
N ASP A 15 10.33 11.22 7.11
CA ASP A 15 11.66 11.79 6.91
C ASP A 15 12.42 11.02 5.83
N MET A 16 12.54 11.61 4.65
CA MET A 16 13.14 11.00 3.47
C MET A 16 14.28 11.88 2.92
N LEU A 17 15.41 11.23 2.63
CA LEU A 17 16.56 11.85 1.98
C LEU A 17 16.16 12.34 0.56
N GLY A 18 16.42 13.60 0.28
CA GLY A 18 16.06 14.21 -1.02
C GLY A 18 14.64 14.81 -1.06
N THR A 19 13.84 14.63 -0.01
CA THR A 19 12.48 15.20 0.10
C THR A 19 12.38 16.18 1.27
N ASN A 20 12.54 15.68 2.50
CA ASN A 20 12.49 16.48 3.74
C ASN A 20 13.88 16.86 4.23
N ARG A 21 14.90 16.21 3.72
CA ARG A 21 16.32 16.49 3.99
C ARG A 21 17.07 16.74 2.69
N SER A 22 18.22 17.40 2.79
CA SER A 22 19.13 17.56 1.66
C SER A 22 19.46 16.17 1.08
N GLY A 23 19.30 16.04 -0.25
CA GLY A 23 19.54 14.80 -0.96
C GLY A 23 21.03 14.49 -1.14
N ALA A 24 21.30 13.40 -1.85
CA ALA A 24 22.66 12.92 -2.13
C ALA A 24 23.37 13.64 -3.30
N TYR A 25 22.84 14.74 -3.80
CA TYR A 25 23.54 15.64 -4.74
C TYR A 25 24.62 16.44 -4.00
N ALA A 26 25.51 15.72 -3.31
CA ALA A 26 26.59 16.29 -2.52
C ALA A 26 27.73 15.28 -2.48
N GLU A 27 28.96 15.78 -2.28
CA GLU A 27 30.16 14.96 -2.14
C GLU A 27 30.08 14.07 -0.87
N TYR A 28 29.36 14.53 0.14
CA TYR A 28 29.15 13.82 1.41
C TYR A 28 27.69 13.96 1.86
N VAL A 29 27.15 12.87 2.42
CA VAL A 29 25.84 12.85 3.05
C VAL A 29 25.94 12.20 4.43
N VAL A 30 25.23 12.74 5.42
CA VAL A 30 25.16 12.18 6.77
C VAL A 30 23.82 11.49 6.95
N VAL A 31 23.86 10.19 7.22
CA VAL A 31 22.67 9.35 7.40
C VAL A 31 22.84 8.50 8.67
N PRO A 32 21.73 8.04 9.31
CA PRO A 32 21.81 7.09 10.41
C PRO A 32 22.50 5.80 9.97
N ALA A 33 23.30 5.21 10.84
CA ALA A 33 24.00 3.96 10.53
C ALA A 33 23.05 2.79 10.22
N THR A 34 21.82 2.83 10.73
CA THR A 34 20.76 1.88 10.47
C THR A 34 20.23 1.91 9.03
N ASN A 35 20.50 3.00 8.31
CA ASN A 35 20.10 3.18 6.91
C ASN A 35 21.24 2.88 5.93
N VAL A 36 22.35 2.32 6.41
CA VAL A 36 23.54 2.04 5.60
C VAL A 36 23.74 0.53 5.48
N PHE A 37 23.66 0.03 4.27
CA PHE A 37 23.80 -1.40 3.96
C PHE A 37 25.05 -1.65 3.13
N PRO A 38 25.98 -2.52 3.58
CA PRO A 38 27.11 -2.91 2.77
C PRO A 38 26.65 -3.58 1.46
N ILE A 39 27.27 -3.23 0.35
CA ILE A 39 27.05 -3.90 -0.92
C ILE A 39 28.16 -4.89 -1.22
N PRO A 40 27.86 -6.07 -1.81
CA PRO A 40 28.86 -7.05 -2.21
C PRO A 40 29.89 -6.44 -3.17
N ASP A 41 31.13 -6.92 -3.13
CA ASP A 41 32.18 -6.46 -4.05
C ASP A 41 31.89 -6.81 -5.51
N THR A 42 31.00 -7.80 -5.73
CA THR A 42 30.54 -8.22 -7.05
C THR A 42 29.49 -7.31 -7.68
N LEU A 43 28.88 -6.40 -6.90
CA LEU A 43 27.85 -5.47 -7.36
C LEU A 43 28.47 -4.10 -7.65
N GLY A 44 28.24 -3.54 -8.83
CA GLY A 44 28.67 -2.18 -9.20
C GLY A 44 27.99 -1.08 -8.37
N PHE A 45 28.61 0.10 -8.28
CA PHE A 45 27.97 1.24 -7.58
C PHE A 45 26.71 1.72 -8.29
N GLU A 46 26.69 1.69 -9.60
CA GLU A 46 25.55 2.08 -10.44
C GLU A 46 24.37 1.10 -10.24
N GLU A 47 24.68 -0.20 -10.22
CA GLU A 47 23.70 -1.24 -9.94
C GLU A 47 23.14 -1.13 -8.51
N ALA A 48 24.01 -0.89 -7.52
CA ALA A 48 23.59 -0.71 -6.14
C ALA A 48 22.76 0.58 -5.94
N ALA A 49 23.12 1.66 -6.63
CA ALA A 49 22.38 2.93 -6.57
C ALA A 49 20.97 2.82 -7.20
N ALA A 50 20.78 1.90 -8.14
CA ALA A 50 19.48 1.62 -8.74
C ALA A 50 18.53 0.85 -7.80
N LEU A 51 19.04 0.13 -6.79
CA LEU A 51 18.21 -0.66 -5.86
C LEU A 51 17.21 0.16 -5.03
N PRO A 52 17.55 1.37 -4.51
CA PRO A 52 16.60 2.20 -3.77
C PRO A 52 15.72 3.10 -4.64
N THR A 53 16.03 3.25 -5.93
CA THR A 53 15.33 4.12 -6.87
C THR A 53 14.70 3.27 -7.97
N VAL A 54 13.50 3.65 -8.41
CA VAL A 54 12.80 2.96 -9.50
C VAL A 54 13.70 2.91 -10.73
N TYR A 55 14.17 1.73 -11.08
CA TYR A 55 14.86 1.48 -12.35
C TYR A 55 13.81 1.59 -13.46
N GLN A 56 13.96 2.56 -14.33
CA GLN A 56 13.06 2.74 -15.48
C GLN A 56 13.49 1.78 -16.60
N ALA A 57 13.13 0.51 -16.46
CA ALA A 57 13.11 -0.42 -17.58
C ALA A 57 11.68 -0.47 -18.12
N GLU A 58 11.52 -0.30 -19.42
CA GLU A 58 10.23 -0.41 -20.10
C GLU A 58 10.03 -1.85 -20.59
N ASP A 59 8.77 -2.26 -20.76
CA ASP A 59 8.37 -3.55 -21.34
C ASP A 59 9.01 -4.77 -20.67
N VAL A 60 9.14 -4.77 -19.35
CA VAL A 60 9.69 -5.90 -18.60
C VAL A 60 8.78 -7.11 -18.72
N GLN A 61 9.31 -8.23 -19.19
CA GLN A 61 8.56 -9.48 -19.38
C GLN A 61 9.32 -10.66 -18.75
N PRO A 62 8.68 -11.45 -17.87
CA PRO A 62 9.23 -12.68 -17.33
C PRO A 62 9.05 -13.85 -18.32
N HIS A 63 10.08 -14.68 -18.44
CA HIS A 63 10.12 -15.83 -19.32
C HIS A 63 10.67 -17.08 -18.62
N ASP A 64 10.27 -18.25 -19.07
CA ASP A 64 10.78 -19.59 -18.70
C ASP A 64 10.86 -19.83 -17.19
N PHE A 65 10.04 -19.13 -16.39
CA PHE A 65 10.03 -19.22 -14.92
C PHE A 65 9.42 -20.53 -14.39
N ASP A 66 8.83 -21.34 -15.23
CA ASP A 66 8.41 -22.72 -14.97
C ASP A 66 9.54 -23.75 -15.20
N THR A 67 10.72 -23.28 -15.59
CA THR A 67 11.94 -24.07 -15.79
C THR A 67 13.04 -23.69 -14.78
N ASP A 68 14.23 -24.33 -14.92
CA ASP A 68 15.40 -24.04 -14.09
C ASP A 68 16.17 -22.78 -14.55
N ARG A 69 15.77 -22.13 -15.62
CA ARG A 69 16.50 -21.01 -16.24
C ARG A 69 15.56 -19.86 -16.60
N PRO A 70 14.93 -19.23 -15.60
CA PRO A 70 14.13 -18.04 -15.86
C PRO A 70 14.98 -16.87 -16.35
N TYR A 71 14.36 -16.02 -17.12
CA TYR A 71 14.99 -14.77 -17.53
C TYR A 71 13.94 -13.66 -17.68
N LEU A 72 14.41 -12.43 -17.65
CA LEU A 72 13.64 -11.24 -18.01
C LEU A 72 14.10 -10.71 -19.37
N THR A 73 13.17 -10.18 -20.14
CA THR A 73 13.47 -9.21 -21.19
C THR A 73 12.97 -7.84 -20.75
N TYR A 74 13.70 -6.78 -21.10
CA TYR A 74 13.31 -5.40 -20.82
C TYR A 74 13.90 -4.47 -21.88
N THR A 75 13.30 -3.30 -22.03
CA THR A 75 13.78 -2.25 -22.92
C THR A 75 14.46 -1.15 -22.09
N ALA A 76 15.68 -0.81 -22.46
CA ALA A 76 16.42 0.33 -21.92
C ALA A 76 17.15 1.03 -23.08
N ASP A 77 17.12 2.35 -23.11
CA ASP A 77 17.74 3.17 -24.17
C ASP A 77 17.28 2.79 -25.59
N GLY A 78 16.07 2.25 -25.73
CA GLY A 78 15.47 1.81 -26.99
C GLY A 78 15.98 0.46 -27.51
N GLU A 79 16.77 -0.25 -26.71
CA GLU A 79 17.27 -1.60 -27.02
C GLU A 79 16.65 -2.64 -26.09
N THR A 80 16.38 -3.83 -26.60
CA THR A 80 15.89 -4.95 -25.80
C THR A 80 17.07 -5.71 -25.20
N HIS A 81 17.04 -5.86 -23.89
CA HIS A 81 18.02 -6.58 -23.11
C HIS A 81 17.43 -7.88 -22.55
N ARG A 82 18.31 -8.81 -22.21
CA ARG A 82 17.98 -10.06 -21.51
C ARG A 82 18.78 -10.15 -20.23
N LEU A 83 18.10 -10.54 -19.12
CA LEU A 83 18.69 -10.81 -17.81
C LEU A 83 18.35 -12.24 -17.40
N ASP A 84 19.34 -13.13 -17.38
CA ASP A 84 19.18 -14.48 -16.83
C ASP A 84 19.24 -14.42 -15.30
N CYS A 85 18.39 -15.17 -14.62
CA CYS A 85 18.27 -15.15 -13.17
C CYS A 85 17.85 -16.53 -12.63
N ASP A 86 17.93 -16.72 -11.32
CA ASP A 86 17.46 -17.94 -10.66
C ASP A 86 16.00 -17.85 -10.27
N PHE A 87 15.53 -16.64 -9.91
CA PHE A 87 14.17 -16.35 -9.48
C PHE A 87 13.74 -14.96 -9.98
N ILE A 88 12.44 -14.76 -10.11
CA ILE A 88 11.82 -13.48 -10.48
C ILE A 88 10.87 -13.06 -9.36
N ALA A 89 11.05 -11.85 -8.83
CA ALA A 89 10.14 -11.22 -7.89
C ALA A 89 9.34 -10.13 -8.61
N GLY A 90 8.08 -10.39 -8.89
CA GLY A 90 7.14 -9.44 -9.49
C GLY A 90 6.60 -8.47 -8.44
N CYS A 91 7.27 -7.32 -8.32
CA CYS A 91 6.89 -6.18 -7.47
C CYS A 91 6.42 -5.01 -8.34
N ASP A 92 5.82 -5.29 -9.49
CA ASP A 92 5.53 -4.39 -10.61
C ASP A 92 4.12 -3.77 -10.54
N GLY A 93 3.45 -3.90 -9.39
CA GLY A 93 2.17 -3.30 -9.13
C GLY A 93 1.00 -3.97 -9.85
N PHE A 94 -0.19 -3.40 -9.72
CA PHE A 94 -1.43 -4.01 -10.22
C PHE A 94 -1.45 -4.17 -11.75
N HIS A 95 -0.80 -3.27 -12.46
CA HIS A 95 -0.77 -3.26 -13.93
C HIS A 95 0.49 -3.91 -14.52
N GLY A 96 1.36 -4.45 -13.67
CA GLY A 96 2.59 -5.10 -14.09
C GLY A 96 2.37 -6.38 -14.91
N SER A 97 3.42 -6.80 -15.61
CA SER A 97 3.42 -7.97 -16.48
C SER A 97 3.54 -9.30 -15.72
N SER A 98 4.10 -9.28 -14.52
CA SER A 98 4.43 -10.50 -13.77
C SER A 98 3.21 -11.38 -13.48
N ARG A 99 2.11 -10.79 -12.99
CA ARG A 99 0.86 -11.54 -12.77
C ARG A 99 0.29 -12.06 -14.07
N GLN A 100 0.33 -11.25 -15.12
CA GLN A 100 -0.22 -11.62 -16.44
C GLN A 100 0.53 -12.81 -17.06
N ALA A 101 1.81 -12.98 -16.73
CA ALA A 101 2.64 -14.08 -17.22
C ALA A 101 2.24 -15.44 -16.62
N ILE A 102 1.62 -15.48 -15.44
CA ILE A 102 1.10 -16.72 -14.87
C ILE A 102 -0.05 -17.22 -15.75
N PRO A 103 -0.04 -18.49 -16.23
CA PRO A 103 -1.06 -19.00 -17.12
C PRO A 103 -2.48 -18.88 -16.54
N GLU A 104 -3.44 -18.46 -17.36
CA GLU A 104 -4.84 -18.24 -16.95
C GLU A 104 -5.48 -19.47 -16.28
N GLN A 105 -5.16 -20.68 -16.76
CA GLN A 105 -5.70 -21.92 -16.21
C GLN A 105 -5.17 -22.24 -14.80
N VAL A 106 -4.13 -21.57 -14.36
CA VAL A 106 -3.51 -21.72 -13.02
C VAL A 106 -3.94 -20.58 -12.11
N ARG A 107 -4.09 -19.39 -12.68
CA ARG A 107 -4.37 -18.16 -11.97
C ARG A 107 -5.86 -18.00 -11.66
N THR A 108 -6.19 -17.80 -10.39
CA THR A 108 -7.52 -17.37 -9.97
C THR A 108 -7.44 -15.96 -9.42
N GLU A 109 -8.27 -15.07 -9.92
CA GLU A 109 -8.35 -13.68 -9.47
C GLU A 109 -9.68 -13.44 -8.77
N TYR A 110 -9.61 -12.91 -7.56
CA TYR A 110 -10.77 -12.49 -6.76
C TYR A 110 -10.79 -10.97 -6.72
N GLU A 111 -11.84 -10.37 -7.24
CA GLU A 111 -11.99 -8.93 -7.26
C GLU A 111 -13.34 -8.48 -6.71
N LYS A 112 -13.31 -7.41 -5.92
CA LYS A 112 -14.49 -6.66 -5.50
C LYS A 112 -14.24 -5.17 -5.69
N THR A 113 -14.97 -4.54 -6.59
CA THR A 113 -15.01 -3.09 -6.74
C THR A 113 -16.11 -2.52 -5.85
N TYR A 114 -15.83 -1.43 -5.14
CA TYR A 114 -16.82 -0.73 -4.32
C TYR A 114 -17.52 0.34 -5.15
N PRO A 115 -18.83 0.61 -4.91
CA PRO A 115 -19.63 1.51 -5.74
C PRO A 115 -19.39 3.00 -5.43
N PHE A 116 -18.23 3.33 -4.87
CA PHE A 116 -17.82 4.69 -4.51
C PHE A 116 -16.30 4.84 -4.55
N GLY A 117 -15.86 6.08 -4.57
CA GLY A 117 -14.46 6.47 -4.42
C GLY A 117 -14.22 7.34 -3.19
N TRP A 118 -12.97 7.65 -2.95
CA TRP A 118 -12.52 8.64 -2.00
C TRP A 118 -11.99 9.87 -2.74
N LEU A 119 -12.72 10.98 -2.64
CA LEU A 119 -12.19 12.28 -3.03
C LEU A 119 -11.28 12.76 -1.91
N GLY A 120 -10.00 12.90 -2.21
CA GLY A 120 -8.98 13.32 -1.27
C GLY A 120 -8.37 14.66 -1.63
N ILE A 121 -8.09 15.48 -0.62
CA ILE A 121 -7.27 16.69 -0.76
C ILE A 121 -6.08 16.63 0.18
N LEU A 122 -4.97 17.24 -0.25
CA LEU A 122 -3.83 17.58 0.59
C LEU A 122 -3.80 19.09 0.73
N SER A 123 -3.69 19.60 1.95
CA SER A 123 -3.70 21.05 2.22
C SER A 123 -2.64 21.42 3.27
N GLU A 124 -1.99 22.56 3.07
CA GLU A 124 -1.05 23.15 4.04
C GLU A 124 -1.80 23.80 5.20
N THR A 125 -2.55 22.97 5.92
CA THR A 125 -3.32 23.36 7.10
C THR A 125 -2.92 22.48 8.29
N PRO A 126 -2.97 22.99 9.53
CA PRO A 126 -2.76 22.17 10.70
C PRO A 126 -3.82 21.05 10.76
N PRO A 127 -3.47 19.87 11.31
CA PRO A 127 -4.42 18.78 11.47
C PRO A 127 -5.55 19.19 12.45
N VAL A 128 -6.73 18.64 12.23
CA VAL A 128 -7.88 18.83 13.13
C VAL A 128 -7.66 18.14 14.47
N ASP A 129 -6.90 17.06 14.48
CA ASP A 129 -6.47 16.30 15.66
C ASP A 129 -5.13 15.63 15.41
N HIS A 130 -4.45 15.20 16.48
CA HIS A 130 -3.26 14.37 16.42
C HIS A 130 -3.58 12.93 16.01
N GLU A 131 -4.79 12.46 16.30
CA GLU A 131 -5.27 11.15 15.96
C GLU A 131 -5.95 11.13 14.59
N LEU A 132 -5.95 9.96 13.97
CA LEU A 132 -6.68 9.70 12.74
C LEU A 132 -8.18 9.64 13.06
N ILE A 133 -8.98 10.46 12.38
CA ILE A 133 -10.43 10.45 12.53
C ILE A 133 -11.07 9.75 11.35
N TYR A 134 -11.82 8.69 11.64
CA TYR A 134 -12.78 8.08 10.73
C TYR A 134 -14.19 8.46 11.15
N ALA A 135 -14.95 9.04 10.26
CA ALA A 135 -16.34 9.41 10.52
C ALA A 135 -17.29 8.67 9.59
N ASN A 136 -18.30 8.02 10.18
CA ASN A 136 -19.49 7.55 9.46
C ASN A 136 -20.59 8.58 9.66
N SER A 137 -21.20 9.04 8.59
CA SER A 137 -22.33 9.96 8.64
C SER A 137 -23.43 9.52 7.67
N GLU A 138 -24.63 10.10 7.78
CA GLU A 138 -25.71 9.88 6.80
C GLU A 138 -25.30 10.28 5.37
N ARG A 139 -24.31 11.17 5.24
CA ARG A 139 -23.76 11.66 3.98
C ARG A 139 -22.60 10.82 3.44
N GLY A 140 -22.22 9.75 4.15
CA GLY A 140 -21.11 8.88 3.81
C GLY A 140 -19.86 9.10 4.67
N PHE A 141 -18.82 8.39 4.34
CA PHE A 141 -17.54 8.37 5.06
C PHE A 141 -16.76 9.68 4.93
N ALA A 142 -16.05 10.04 6.00
CA ALA A 142 -15.00 11.06 5.99
C ALA A 142 -13.78 10.60 6.78
N LEU A 143 -12.60 11.14 6.41
CA LEU A 143 -11.35 10.87 7.09
C LEU A 143 -10.53 12.15 7.22
N CYS A 144 -10.00 12.38 8.44
CA CYS A 144 -9.03 13.44 8.71
C CYS A 144 -7.71 12.81 9.15
N SER A 145 -6.63 13.13 8.47
CA SER A 145 -5.30 12.55 8.71
C SER A 145 -4.23 13.63 8.78
N MET A 146 -3.48 13.63 9.86
CA MET A 146 -2.27 14.42 10.00
C MET A 146 -1.15 13.83 9.13
N ARG A 147 -0.44 14.67 8.37
CA ARG A 147 0.82 14.34 7.73
C ARG A 147 2.00 14.89 8.53
N ASN A 148 1.88 16.14 8.94
CA ASN A 148 2.76 16.78 9.92
C ASN A 148 2.01 17.95 10.59
N ALA A 149 2.67 18.77 11.40
CA ALA A 149 2.04 19.85 12.13
C ALA A 149 1.37 20.93 11.26
N ASN A 150 1.75 21.02 9.97
CA ASN A 150 1.27 22.05 9.04
C ASN A 150 0.74 21.48 7.73
N LEU A 151 0.58 20.15 7.63
CA LEU A 151 0.12 19.47 6.43
C LEU A 151 -0.86 18.37 6.81
N SER A 152 -2.04 18.40 6.19
CA SER A 152 -3.12 17.46 6.46
C SER A 152 -3.71 16.88 5.18
N ARG A 153 -4.13 15.64 5.26
CA ARG A 153 -4.82 14.90 4.20
C ARG A 153 -6.23 14.58 4.66
N TYR A 154 -7.21 14.93 3.83
CA TYR A 154 -8.62 14.70 4.09
C TYR A 154 -9.26 13.91 2.96
N TYR A 155 -10.22 13.07 3.29
CA TYR A 155 -10.98 12.29 2.31
C TYR A 155 -12.47 12.33 2.64
N ILE A 156 -13.29 12.35 1.60
CA ILE A 156 -14.72 12.12 1.67
C ILE A 156 -15.12 11.06 0.66
N GLN A 157 -16.11 10.24 1.03
CA GLN A 157 -16.75 9.33 0.09
C GLN A 157 -17.46 10.11 -1.00
N CYS A 158 -17.26 9.71 -2.26
CA CYS A 158 -17.85 10.33 -3.43
C CYS A 158 -18.37 9.28 -4.43
N ALA A 159 -19.15 9.69 -5.41
CA ALA A 159 -19.56 8.81 -6.48
C ALA A 159 -18.37 8.49 -7.42
N LEU A 160 -18.38 7.32 -8.06
CA LEU A 160 -17.37 6.96 -9.07
C LEU A 160 -17.45 7.83 -10.33
N SER A 161 -18.58 8.50 -10.57
CA SER A 161 -18.78 9.44 -11.67
C SER A 161 -18.20 10.83 -11.41
N ASP A 162 -17.86 11.13 -10.16
CA ASP A 162 -17.31 12.44 -9.79
C ASP A 162 -15.89 12.58 -10.35
N ARG A 163 -15.51 13.82 -10.64
CA ARG A 163 -14.16 14.18 -11.08
C ARG A 163 -13.57 15.21 -10.12
N PRO A 164 -12.26 15.16 -9.83
CA PRO A 164 -11.62 16.12 -8.91
C PRO A 164 -11.87 17.59 -9.31
N GLU A 165 -11.96 17.86 -10.61
CA GLU A 165 -12.14 19.21 -11.17
C GLU A 165 -13.54 19.78 -10.89
N ASP A 166 -14.54 18.92 -10.67
CA ASP A 166 -15.93 19.33 -10.39
C ASP A 166 -16.10 19.76 -8.92
N TRP A 167 -15.08 19.57 -8.08
CA TRP A 167 -15.09 19.89 -6.66
C TRP A 167 -14.21 21.11 -6.35
N GLU A 168 -14.81 22.26 -6.16
CA GLU A 168 -14.11 23.43 -5.61
C GLU A 168 -13.70 23.18 -4.14
N ASP A 169 -12.61 23.80 -3.67
CA ASP A 169 -12.12 23.59 -2.31
C ASP A 169 -13.16 23.95 -1.25
N ASP A 170 -13.88 25.07 -1.44
CA ASP A 170 -14.94 25.48 -0.52
C ASP A 170 -16.09 24.46 -0.45
N THR A 171 -16.41 23.84 -1.58
CA THR A 171 -17.42 22.77 -1.64
C THR A 171 -16.94 21.54 -0.87
N PHE A 172 -15.69 21.14 -1.06
CA PHE A 172 -15.08 20.05 -0.33
C PHE A 172 -15.09 20.29 1.17
N TRP A 173 -14.61 21.45 1.63
CA TRP A 173 -14.55 21.79 3.05
C TRP A 173 -15.95 21.86 3.68
N THR A 174 -16.91 22.40 2.98
CA THR A 174 -18.32 22.45 3.43
C THR A 174 -18.87 21.04 3.60
N GLU A 175 -18.62 20.15 2.65
CA GLU A 175 -19.10 18.77 2.70
C GLU A 175 -18.36 17.96 3.78
N LEU A 176 -17.06 18.13 3.94
CA LEU A 176 -16.29 17.49 5.01
C LEU A 176 -16.83 17.88 6.40
N LYS A 177 -17.06 19.19 6.65
CA LYS A 177 -17.63 19.68 7.92
C LYS A 177 -18.98 19.06 8.24
N ARG A 178 -19.83 18.84 7.22
CA ARG A 178 -21.16 18.20 7.39
C ARG A 178 -21.10 16.74 7.77
N ARG A 179 -19.95 16.08 7.58
CA ARG A 179 -19.75 14.66 7.90
C ARG A 179 -19.06 14.44 9.24
N LEU A 180 -18.52 15.47 9.82
CA LEU A 180 -17.81 15.42 11.11
C LEU A 180 -18.77 15.80 12.26
N PRO A 181 -18.49 15.33 13.50
CA PRO A 181 -19.11 15.87 14.71
C PRO A 181 -18.89 17.39 14.79
N GLU A 182 -19.85 18.13 15.37
CA GLU A 182 -19.85 19.59 15.42
C GLU A 182 -18.58 20.15 16.06
N ASP A 183 -18.18 19.60 17.18
CA ASP A 183 -16.98 20.00 17.94
C ASP A 183 -15.67 19.75 17.15
N THR A 184 -15.65 18.75 16.29
CA THR A 184 -14.53 18.46 15.38
C THR A 184 -14.56 19.40 14.18
N ALA A 185 -15.73 19.63 13.59
CA ALA A 185 -15.91 20.52 12.45
C ALA A 185 -15.54 21.97 12.75
N GLU A 186 -15.79 22.45 14.01
CA GLU A 186 -15.41 23.78 14.48
C GLU A 186 -13.89 23.97 14.57
N LYS A 187 -13.13 22.92 14.87
CA LYS A 187 -11.66 22.95 14.97
C LYS A 187 -10.98 22.88 13.60
N LEU A 188 -11.72 22.51 12.54
CA LEU A 188 -11.16 22.27 11.22
C LEU A 188 -10.70 23.59 10.59
N VAL A 189 -9.40 23.72 10.36
CA VAL A 189 -8.79 24.82 9.62
C VAL A 189 -8.82 24.47 8.13
N THR A 190 -9.40 25.37 7.33
CA THR A 190 -9.53 25.20 5.88
C THR A 190 -8.46 26.01 5.14
N GLY A 191 -8.07 25.57 3.97
CA GLY A 191 -7.09 26.26 3.11
C GLY A 191 -7.14 25.72 1.68
N PRO A 192 -6.33 26.27 0.77
CA PRO A 192 -6.27 25.77 -0.59
C PRO A 192 -5.74 24.33 -0.64
N SER A 193 -6.27 23.53 -1.54
CA SER A 193 -5.71 22.21 -1.83
C SER A 193 -4.46 22.35 -2.70
N ILE A 194 -3.38 21.64 -2.32
CA ILE A 194 -2.17 21.51 -3.13
C ILE A 194 -2.19 20.24 -4.00
N GLU A 195 -3.06 19.29 -3.65
CA GLU A 195 -3.34 18.08 -4.41
C GLU A 195 -4.79 17.69 -4.21
N LYS A 196 -5.44 17.25 -5.27
CA LYS A 196 -6.81 16.74 -5.26
C LYS A 196 -6.90 15.52 -6.18
N SER A 197 -7.45 14.42 -5.68
CA SER A 197 -7.57 13.17 -6.44
C SER A 197 -8.77 12.35 -5.98
N ILE A 198 -9.27 11.48 -6.86
CA ILE A 198 -10.27 10.46 -6.51
C ILE A 198 -9.63 9.10 -6.66
N ALA A 199 -9.67 8.32 -5.59
CA ALA A 199 -9.22 6.94 -5.56
C ALA A 199 -10.44 6.00 -5.54
N PRO A 200 -10.66 5.18 -6.59
CA PRO A 200 -11.65 4.10 -6.54
C PRO A 200 -11.19 3.03 -5.56
N LEU A 201 -12.11 2.46 -4.80
CA LEU A 201 -11.81 1.40 -3.85
C LEU A 201 -12.02 0.04 -4.49
N ARG A 202 -11.05 -0.85 -4.26
CA ARG A 202 -11.15 -2.27 -4.65
C ARG A 202 -10.47 -3.18 -3.64
N SER A 203 -10.95 -4.40 -3.58
CA SER A 203 -10.26 -5.56 -3.03
C SER A 203 -9.85 -6.45 -4.19
N PHE A 204 -8.62 -6.94 -4.16
CA PHE A 204 -8.11 -7.86 -5.18
C PHE A 204 -7.16 -8.86 -4.55
N VAL A 205 -7.23 -10.13 -4.97
CA VAL A 205 -6.26 -11.18 -4.61
C VAL A 205 -6.06 -12.09 -5.81
N CYS A 206 -4.81 -12.37 -6.15
CA CYS A 206 -4.40 -13.35 -7.14
C CYS A 206 -3.86 -14.61 -6.43
N GLU A 207 -4.33 -15.76 -6.83
CA GLU A 207 -3.86 -17.06 -6.37
C GLU A 207 -3.48 -17.96 -7.56
N PRO A 208 -2.33 -18.65 -7.50
CA PRO A 208 -1.28 -18.57 -6.47
C PRO A 208 -0.44 -17.31 -6.62
N MET A 209 0.27 -16.92 -5.53
CA MET A 209 1.27 -15.85 -5.56
C MET A 209 2.65 -16.32 -6.03
N ARG A 210 2.79 -17.58 -6.38
CA ARG A 210 3.99 -18.18 -6.95
C ARG A 210 3.62 -19.16 -8.05
N TRP A 211 4.33 -19.09 -9.16
CA TRP A 211 4.31 -20.11 -10.19
C TRP A 211 5.72 -20.39 -10.68
N GLY A 212 6.20 -21.63 -10.49
CA GLY A 212 7.59 -21.97 -10.76
C GLY A 212 8.56 -21.11 -9.95
N ARG A 213 9.40 -20.35 -10.65
CA ARG A 213 10.39 -19.43 -10.08
C ARG A 213 9.96 -17.96 -10.09
N LEU A 214 8.70 -17.69 -10.44
CA LEU A 214 8.09 -16.35 -10.36
C LEU A 214 7.28 -16.22 -9.07
N PHE A 215 7.52 -15.12 -8.33
CA PHE A 215 6.83 -14.75 -7.10
C PHE A 215 6.16 -13.39 -7.30
N LEU A 216 4.93 -13.23 -6.83
CA LEU A 216 4.21 -11.96 -6.83
C LEU A 216 4.25 -11.34 -5.43
N CYS A 217 4.52 -10.04 -5.34
CA CYS A 217 4.56 -9.28 -4.09
C CYS A 217 3.75 -7.99 -4.20
N GLY A 218 3.08 -7.60 -3.12
CA GLY A 218 2.34 -6.35 -3.04
C GLY A 218 1.21 -6.25 -4.06
N ASP A 219 1.04 -5.08 -4.66
CA ASP A 219 -0.07 -4.80 -5.59
C ASP A 219 -0.06 -5.67 -6.85
N ALA A 220 1.05 -6.32 -7.17
CA ALA A 220 1.08 -7.34 -8.21
C ALA A 220 0.20 -8.55 -7.86
N ALA A 221 0.07 -8.88 -6.59
CA ALA A 221 -0.70 -10.03 -6.09
C ALA A 221 -2.02 -9.64 -5.42
N HIS A 222 -2.07 -8.51 -4.72
CA HIS A 222 -3.25 -8.15 -3.93
C HIS A 222 -3.40 -6.63 -3.72
N ILE A 223 -4.64 -6.17 -3.67
CA ILE A 223 -5.00 -4.81 -3.28
C ILE A 223 -6.01 -4.89 -2.15
N VAL A 224 -5.85 -4.08 -1.12
CA VAL A 224 -6.82 -3.92 -0.04
C VAL A 224 -7.40 -2.50 -0.05
N PRO A 225 -8.67 -2.31 0.32
CA PRO A 225 -9.22 -0.98 0.49
C PRO A 225 -8.40 -0.16 1.47
N PRO A 226 -8.19 1.13 1.23
CA PRO A 226 -7.32 1.98 2.06
C PRO A 226 -7.86 2.18 3.49
N THR A 227 -9.14 1.87 3.74
CA THR A 227 -9.81 2.03 5.03
C THR A 227 -9.09 1.35 6.20
N GLY A 228 -8.44 0.20 5.95
CA GLY A 228 -7.67 -0.51 6.97
C GLY A 228 -6.20 -0.08 7.06
N ALA A 229 -5.71 0.80 6.19
CA ALA A 229 -4.31 1.23 6.10
C ALA A 229 -3.31 0.04 6.03
N LYS A 230 -3.63 -1.04 5.29
CA LYS A 230 -2.89 -2.31 5.31
C LYS A 230 -2.06 -2.59 4.05
N GLY A 231 -2.25 -1.85 2.95
CA GLY A 231 -1.61 -2.17 1.67
C GLY A 231 -0.08 -2.29 1.78
N LEU A 232 0.58 -1.24 2.24
CA LEU A 232 2.04 -1.24 2.40
C LEU A 232 2.54 -2.31 3.38
N ASN A 233 1.86 -2.47 4.52
CA ASN A 233 2.26 -3.45 5.53
C ASN A 233 2.12 -4.90 5.01
N THR A 234 1.13 -5.17 4.18
CA THR A 234 0.93 -6.48 3.56
C THR A 234 1.99 -6.73 2.48
N ALA A 235 2.28 -5.74 1.64
CA ALA A 235 3.37 -5.81 0.68
C ALA A 235 4.74 -6.05 1.36
N ALA A 236 5.01 -5.35 2.47
CA ALA A 236 6.23 -5.58 3.26
C ALA A 236 6.29 -6.99 3.84
N SER A 237 5.14 -7.60 4.21
CA SER A 237 5.12 -8.99 4.69
C SER A 237 5.44 -9.99 3.58
N ASP A 238 5.00 -9.75 2.35
CA ASP A 238 5.37 -10.59 1.21
C ASP A 238 6.89 -10.59 0.99
N VAL A 239 7.47 -9.40 0.98
CA VAL A 239 8.93 -9.24 0.87
C VAL A 239 9.65 -9.93 2.03
N HIS A 240 9.14 -9.83 3.26
CA HIS A 240 9.69 -10.53 4.42
C HIS A 240 9.74 -12.05 4.20
N TYR A 241 8.62 -12.66 3.81
CA TYR A 241 8.55 -14.11 3.56
C TYR A 241 9.47 -14.52 2.41
N LEU A 242 9.45 -13.78 1.31
CA LEU A 242 10.27 -14.07 0.14
C LEU A 242 11.77 -13.92 0.48
N TYR A 243 12.16 -12.87 1.18
CA TYR A 243 13.53 -12.64 1.60
C TYR A 243 14.07 -13.78 2.45
N HIS A 244 13.34 -14.21 3.48
CA HIS A 244 13.79 -15.31 4.33
C HIS A 244 13.85 -16.64 3.57
N GLY A 245 12.91 -16.89 2.67
CA GLY A 245 12.96 -18.04 1.77
C GLY A 245 14.18 -18.04 0.85
N MET A 246 14.52 -16.88 0.27
CA MET A 246 15.71 -16.71 -0.56
C MET A 246 17.01 -16.90 0.24
N VAL A 247 17.09 -16.32 1.44
CA VAL A 247 18.28 -16.49 2.31
C VAL A 247 18.50 -17.96 2.66
N ALA A 248 17.44 -18.66 3.10
CA ALA A 248 17.55 -20.10 3.41
C ALA A 248 17.94 -20.91 2.18
N HIS A 249 17.42 -20.59 1.01
CA HIS A 249 17.76 -21.27 -0.23
C HIS A 249 19.24 -21.10 -0.60
N TYR A 250 19.75 -19.88 -0.59
CA TYR A 250 21.13 -19.62 -1.02
C TYR A 250 22.19 -19.93 0.04
N GLN A 251 21.87 -19.82 1.32
CA GLN A 251 22.83 -20.06 2.40
C GLN A 251 22.81 -21.51 2.88
N ASP A 252 21.62 -22.10 3.01
CA ASP A 252 21.44 -23.39 3.67
C ASP A 252 21.00 -24.50 2.69
N GLY A 253 20.65 -24.15 1.44
CA GLY A 253 20.13 -25.08 0.43
C GLY A 253 18.67 -25.49 0.69
N GLU A 254 17.95 -24.79 1.55
CA GLU A 254 16.58 -25.09 1.93
C GLU A 254 15.58 -24.38 1.01
N SER A 255 14.62 -25.10 0.45
CA SER A 255 13.61 -24.53 -0.45
C SER A 255 12.20 -24.44 0.16
N GLU A 256 11.97 -24.96 1.37
CA GLU A 256 10.65 -25.01 1.99
C GLU A 256 9.99 -23.63 2.09
N GLY A 257 10.75 -22.59 2.48
CA GLY A 257 10.24 -21.21 2.57
C GLY A 257 9.74 -20.67 1.24
N LEU A 258 10.47 -20.95 0.15
CA LEU A 258 10.06 -20.58 -1.21
C LEU A 258 8.87 -21.43 -1.67
N ASP A 259 8.87 -22.74 -1.40
CA ASP A 259 7.81 -23.64 -1.81
C ASP A 259 6.47 -23.30 -1.15
N ARG A 260 6.50 -22.88 0.10
CA ARG A 260 5.32 -22.48 0.87
C ARG A 260 5.00 -21.00 0.83
N TYR A 261 5.73 -20.19 0.05
CA TYR A 261 5.54 -18.74 -0.02
C TYR A 261 4.09 -18.35 -0.25
N SER A 262 3.46 -18.89 -1.30
CA SER A 262 2.08 -18.56 -1.65
C SER A 262 1.10 -18.90 -0.53
N GLU A 263 1.21 -20.09 0.08
CA GLU A 263 0.36 -20.51 1.20
C GLU A 263 0.53 -19.57 2.41
N THR A 264 1.76 -19.21 2.74
CA THR A 264 2.08 -18.39 3.91
C THR A 264 1.59 -16.95 3.72
N ALA A 265 1.86 -16.35 2.58
CA ALA A 265 1.44 -14.98 2.27
C ALA A 265 -0.09 -14.89 2.18
N LEU A 266 -0.76 -15.80 1.48
CA LEU A 266 -2.22 -15.80 1.32
C LEU A 266 -2.98 -15.90 2.65
N LYS A 267 -2.48 -16.66 3.62
CA LYS A 267 -3.08 -16.71 4.96
C LYS A 267 -3.16 -15.33 5.62
N ARG A 268 -2.11 -14.53 5.45
CA ARG A 268 -2.07 -13.16 5.99
C ARG A 268 -2.92 -12.22 5.15
N ILE A 269 -2.83 -12.30 3.84
CA ILE A 269 -3.58 -11.47 2.90
C ILE A 269 -5.08 -11.59 3.14
N TRP A 270 -5.62 -12.80 3.24
CA TRP A 270 -7.05 -12.99 3.49
C TRP A 270 -7.52 -12.45 4.84
N LYS A 271 -6.69 -12.53 5.89
CA LYS A 271 -6.98 -11.87 7.17
C LYS A 271 -7.02 -10.34 7.03
N THR A 272 -6.09 -9.78 6.26
CA THR A 272 -6.02 -8.35 5.96
C THR A 272 -7.20 -7.90 5.09
N GLN A 273 -7.58 -8.67 4.07
CA GLN A 273 -8.77 -8.43 3.26
C GLN A 273 -10.03 -8.41 4.12
N ARG A 274 -10.21 -9.42 4.99
CA ARG A 274 -11.33 -9.48 5.93
C ARG A 274 -11.43 -8.21 6.78
N PHE A 275 -10.30 -7.78 7.36
CA PHE A 275 -10.28 -6.58 8.19
C PHE A 275 -10.62 -5.32 7.40
N SER A 276 -9.96 -5.09 6.26
CA SER A 276 -10.19 -3.91 5.44
C SER A 276 -11.62 -3.89 4.86
N TRP A 277 -12.14 -5.05 4.46
CA TRP A 277 -13.54 -5.20 4.04
C TRP A 277 -14.52 -4.88 5.17
N SER A 278 -14.28 -5.38 6.38
CA SER A 278 -15.13 -5.11 7.56
C SER A 278 -15.16 -3.61 7.88
N MET A 279 -13.98 -2.96 7.93
CA MET A 279 -13.87 -1.51 8.15
C MET A 279 -14.57 -0.70 7.06
N THR A 280 -14.45 -1.13 5.79
CA THR A 280 -15.12 -0.46 4.69
C THR A 280 -16.64 -0.55 4.80
N ASN A 281 -17.18 -1.74 5.12
CA ASN A 281 -18.62 -1.90 5.32
C ASN A 281 -19.14 -1.16 6.57
N LEU A 282 -18.34 -1.08 7.62
CA LEU A 282 -18.71 -0.37 8.85
C LEU A 282 -18.80 1.14 8.66
N LEU A 283 -17.93 1.72 7.84
CA LEU A 283 -17.72 3.16 7.79
C LEU A 283 -18.36 3.86 6.58
N HIS A 284 -18.68 3.13 5.51
CA HIS A 284 -19.21 3.72 4.28
C HIS A 284 -20.70 3.54 4.11
N ARG A 285 -21.30 4.39 3.27
CA ARG A 285 -22.68 4.25 2.79
C ARG A 285 -22.67 3.59 1.42
N PHE A 286 -23.48 2.53 1.28
CA PHE A 286 -23.66 1.84 0.01
C PHE A 286 -25.00 2.22 -0.61
N PRO A 287 -25.08 2.43 -1.92
CA PRO A 287 -26.34 2.85 -2.57
C PRO A 287 -27.52 1.90 -2.37
N GLU A 288 -27.22 0.60 -2.22
CA GLU A 288 -28.22 -0.47 -2.03
C GLU A 288 -28.59 -0.75 -0.57
N GLN A 289 -28.01 -0.03 0.41
CA GLN A 289 -28.34 -0.23 1.83
C GLN A 289 -29.81 0.12 2.11
N SER A 290 -30.51 -0.80 2.77
CA SER A 290 -31.83 -0.58 3.32
C SER A 290 -31.77 0.18 4.67
N GLU A 291 -32.91 0.66 5.16
CA GLU A 291 -32.97 1.22 6.51
C GLU A 291 -32.54 0.20 7.57
N PHE A 292 -32.83 -1.08 7.38
CA PHE A 292 -32.38 -2.13 8.29
C PHE A 292 -30.85 -2.21 8.34
N ASP A 293 -30.17 -2.17 7.19
CA ASP A 293 -28.70 -2.21 7.13
C ASP A 293 -28.07 -1.00 7.82
N LEU A 294 -28.69 0.18 7.68
CA LEU A 294 -28.24 1.40 8.36
C LEU A 294 -28.38 1.30 9.89
N HIS A 295 -29.49 0.72 10.39
CA HIS A 295 -29.67 0.48 11.83
C HIS A 295 -28.68 -0.55 12.36
N VAL A 296 -28.40 -1.63 11.62
CA VAL A 296 -27.39 -2.62 12.00
C VAL A 296 -25.97 -2.00 12.03
N GLN A 297 -25.64 -1.17 11.04
CA GLN A 297 -24.36 -0.47 11.01
C GLN A 297 -24.20 0.48 12.21
N ALA A 298 -25.25 1.23 12.56
CA ALA A 298 -25.25 2.11 13.75
C ALA A 298 -25.12 1.31 15.05
N ALA A 299 -25.82 0.17 15.16
CA ALA A 299 -25.74 -0.72 16.32
C ALA A 299 -24.34 -1.33 16.48
N GLU A 300 -23.65 -1.68 15.38
CA GLU A 300 -22.26 -2.17 15.41
C GLU A 300 -21.30 -1.08 15.90
N LEU A 301 -21.46 0.16 15.45
CA LEU A 301 -20.66 1.29 15.93
C LEU A 301 -20.89 1.54 17.43
N ALA A 302 -22.15 1.48 17.88
CA ALA A 302 -22.49 1.61 19.30
C ALA A 302 -21.88 0.46 20.13
N PHE A 303 -21.97 -0.77 19.64
CA PHE A 303 -21.35 -1.93 20.30
C PHE A 303 -19.82 -1.77 20.43
N LEU A 304 -19.14 -1.29 19.37
CA LEU A 304 -17.71 -0.99 19.44
C LEU A 304 -17.41 0.12 20.46
N ALA A 305 -18.24 1.15 20.57
CA ALA A 305 -18.05 2.24 21.51
C ALA A 305 -18.24 1.81 22.98
N GLU A 306 -19.08 0.81 23.23
CA GLU A 306 -19.48 0.38 24.57
C GLU A 306 -18.75 -0.89 25.06
N ASN A 307 -18.11 -1.66 24.17
CA ASN A 307 -17.53 -2.97 24.51
C ASN A 307 -16.01 -2.98 24.42
N GLU A 308 -15.33 -3.04 25.57
CA GLU A 308 -13.86 -3.04 25.65
C GLU A 308 -13.21 -4.22 24.89
N ALA A 309 -13.82 -5.41 24.90
CA ALA A 309 -13.27 -6.56 24.18
C ALA A 309 -13.33 -6.37 22.67
N ALA A 310 -14.40 -5.76 22.16
CA ALA A 310 -14.54 -5.41 20.75
C ALA A 310 -13.54 -4.31 20.34
N GLN A 311 -13.36 -3.29 21.18
CA GLN A 311 -12.34 -2.23 20.97
C GLN A 311 -10.94 -2.82 20.91
N ARG A 312 -10.60 -3.72 21.84
CA ARG A 312 -9.31 -4.41 21.86
C ARG A 312 -9.09 -5.24 20.61
N ALA A 313 -10.08 -6.03 20.20
CA ALA A 313 -10.00 -6.84 19.00
C ALA A 313 -9.84 -5.97 17.74
N LEU A 314 -10.54 -4.84 17.64
CA LEU A 314 -10.39 -3.87 16.57
C LEU A 314 -8.97 -3.28 16.55
N ALA A 315 -8.47 -2.82 17.71
CA ALA A 315 -7.15 -2.23 17.84
C ALA A 315 -6.03 -3.22 17.47
N GLU A 316 -6.10 -4.48 17.93
CA GLU A 316 -5.14 -5.53 17.57
C GLU A 316 -5.13 -5.81 16.05
N ASN A 317 -6.30 -5.87 15.41
CA ASN A 317 -6.38 -6.01 13.98
C ASN A 317 -5.88 -4.76 13.25
N TYR A 318 -6.11 -3.56 13.81
CA TYR A 318 -5.66 -2.29 13.23
C TYR A 318 -4.13 -2.12 13.32
N VAL A 319 -3.51 -2.44 14.44
CA VAL A 319 -2.04 -2.43 14.61
C VAL A 319 -1.39 -3.46 13.67
N GLY A 320 -1.97 -4.63 13.55
CA GLY A 320 -1.53 -5.69 12.66
C GLY A 320 -1.23 -6.98 13.39
N LEU A 321 -1.22 -8.06 12.60
CA LEU A 321 -0.91 -9.40 13.10
C LEU A 321 0.61 -9.59 13.14
N ALA A 322 1.11 -10.26 14.18
CA ALA A 322 2.50 -10.72 14.22
C ALA A 322 2.82 -11.68 13.05
N TYR A 323 4.09 -11.78 12.69
CA TYR A 323 4.58 -12.72 11.67
C TYR A 323 4.52 -14.16 12.16
#